data_842bf87bae7d61c12050c7fb92150074
#
_entry.id   842bf87bae7d61c12050c7fb92150074
#
_cell.length_a   1.000
_cell.length_b   1.000
_cell.length_c   1.000
_cell.angle_alpha   90.00
_cell.angle_beta   90.00
_cell.angle_gamma   90.00
#
_symmetry.space_group_name_H-M   'P 1'
#
loop_
_entity.id
_entity.type
_entity.pdbx_description
1 polymer ?
#
loop_
_entity_poly.entity_id
_entity_poly.type
_entity_poly.pdbx_seq_one_letter_code
_entity_poly.pdbx_strand_id
1 'polypeptide(L)'
;MEKDWWKGKVAYQIYPKSFKDSNGDGVGDLKGITEKLDYLQDLGIDILWLSPIYKSPFIDQGYDISNYYAIDPIFGTMEDMEELIAEGKKRGISIIMDLVVNHCSSHHEWFQKALADPDGPYADYFYFIESDKEPNNWESYFGGSVWEPVPGTNKYYLHSFHKDQPDLNWQNPVLREEIYKMINWWLDKGIAGFRIDAIINIKKDLEWRSLPSDRDNGLVPVPESLVNAQPIEPFLRELKERTFAKYNAFTVGEVFNETDEELHFFIGKDGVFSSIFDFKQTMLGQEGKGWFDHALPTADELKESIFQAHERADSIGVLSTIIENHDEPRGVSHYIAEGPVNDTSKKALGTIQVLRKGIPFIYQGQEIGMENQVFESVEDFDDIATINGYHVAKEAGLSEEEALAAIANYSRDNARTPMQWSAEPGLGFSDGTAWLISPKPNVAINVKDQEKDPNSILNYYRQLTALYRHPLYGNTIRFGDMIPAYRDRENIIAFERRGDKRLLIVSNFQNRQATLELPAPIKTVVLNNTAGLFQEGDQVLELAPYQTVVLELVE
;
A
#
# COMPACT_ATOMS: atom_id res chain seq x y z
N MET A 1 -13.42 19.09 11.27
CA MET A 1 -13.89 18.26 10.15
C MET A 1 -15.17 17.54 10.59
N GLU A 2 -16.07 17.24 9.65
CA GLU A 2 -17.26 16.42 9.89
C GLU A 2 -16.84 15.03 10.37
N LYS A 3 -17.66 14.39 11.23
CA LYS A 3 -17.35 13.03 11.69
C LYS A 3 -17.31 12.07 10.48
N ASP A 4 -16.35 11.17 10.46
CA ASP A 4 -16.16 10.21 9.35
C ASP A 4 -16.00 10.88 7.96
N TRP A 5 -15.41 12.07 7.91
CA TRP A 5 -15.21 12.90 6.70
C TRP A 5 -14.53 12.17 5.55
N TRP A 6 -13.79 11.12 5.86
CA TRP A 6 -13.01 10.30 4.93
C TRP A 6 -13.85 9.27 4.15
N LYS A 7 -15.06 8.97 4.61
CA LYS A 7 -15.96 8.03 3.91
C LYS A 7 -16.33 8.53 2.52
N GLY A 8 -16.25 7.64 1.53
CA GLY A 8 -16.54 7.98 0.14
C GLY A 8 -15.53 8.91 -0.51
N LYS A 9 -14.32 8.97 0.02
CA LYS A 9 -13.19 9.70 -0.53
C LYS A 9 -12.31 8.80 -1.40
N VAL A 10 -11.53 9.41 -2.29
CA VAL A 10 -10.51 8.75 -3.11
C VAL A 10 -9.14 9.17 -2.60
N ALA A 11 -8.31 8.19 -2.30
CA ALA A 11 -6.95 8.41 -1.82
C ALA A 11 -5.92 8.11 -2.92
N TYR A 12 -4.76 8.76 -2.80
CA TYR A 12 -3.61 8.57 -3.66
C TYR A 12 -2.35 8.44 -2.81
N GLN A 13 -1.51 7.47 -3.11
CA GLN A 13 -0.22 7.31 -2.44
C GLN A 13 0.90 7.89 -3.29
N ILE A 14 1.72 8.72 -2.66
CA ILE A 14 3.00 9.18 -3.20
C ILE A 14 4.16 8.50 -2.49
N TYR A 15 5.10 7.96 -3.28
CA TYR A 15 6.44 7.60 -2.85
C TYR A 15 7.36 8.78 -3.17
N PRO A 16 7.69 9.64 -2.17
CA PRO A 16 8.25 10.97 -2.41
C PRO A 16 9.53 10.98 -3.24
N LYS A 17 10.45 10.05 -2.96
CA LYS A 17 11.73 9.92 -3.71
C LYS A 17 11.57 9.82 -5.23
N SER A 18 10.41 9.35 -5.71
CA SER A 18 10.19 9.00 -7.12
C SER A 18 9.00 9.72 -7.75
N PHE A 19 8.39 10.72 -7.10
CA PHE A 19 7.22 11.39 -7.66
C PHE A 19 7.59 12.56 -8.57
N LYS A 20 8.29 13.57 -8.04
CA LYS A 20 8.77 14.73 -8.81
C LYS A 20 9.94 15.39 -8.09
N ASP A 21 11.03 15.52 -8.78
CA ASP A 21 12.20 16.27 -8.36
C ASP A 21 12.06 17.72 -8.85
N SER A 22 12.12 18.68 -7.94
CA SER A 22 12.01 20.12 -8.25
C SER A 22 13.37 20.81 -8.34
N ASN A 23 14.42 20.23 -7.80
CA ASN A 23 15.74 20.85 -7.67
C ASN A 23 16.82 20.27 -8.57
N GLY A 24 16.56 19.13 -9.24
CA GLY A 24 17.45 18.48 -10.20
C GLY A 24 18.54 17.60 -9.57
N ASP A 25 18.38 17.19 -8.30
CA ASP A 25 19.35 16.31 -7.63
C ASP A 25 19.10 14.81 -7.87
N GLY A 26 18.02 14.46 -8.56
CA GLY A 26 17.65 13.10 -8.89
C GLY A 26 16.72 12.42 -7.88
N VAL A 27 16.31 13.13 -6.83
CA VAL A 27 15.41 12.65 -5.79
C VAL A 27 14.15 13.53 -5.77
N GLY A 28 12.99 12.90 -5.72
CA GLY A 28 11.72 13.63 -5.59
C GLY A 28 11.60 14.32 -4.23
N ASP A 29 10.89 15.45 -4.19
CA ASP A 29 10.83 16.32 -3.03
C ASP A 29 9.44 16.93 -2.78
N LEU A 30 9.25 17.59 -1.63
CA LEU A 30 7.98 18.20 -1.22
C LEU A 30 7.52 19.32 -2.15
N LYS A 31 8.45 20.10 -2.71
CA LYS A 31 8.12 21.14 -3.69
C LYS A 31 7.62 20.54 -4.99
N GLY A 32 8.26 19.46 -5.45
CA GLY A 32 7.79 18.72 -6.61
C GLY A 32 6.39 18.13 -6.41
N ILE A 33 6.06 17.66 -5.20
CA ILE A 33 4.69 17.24 -4.87
C ILE A 33 3.74 18.44 -4.92
N THR A 34 4.12 19.58 -4.36
CA THR A 34 3.31 20.79 -4.35
C THR A 34 3.01 21.28 -5.77
N GLU A 35 3.99 21.22 -6.69
CA GLU A 35 3.81 21.54 -8.11
C GLU A 35 2.79 20.66 -8.83
N LYS A 36 2.54 19.45 -8.33
CA LYS A 36 1.62 18.46 -8.93
C LYS A 36 0.25 18.38 -8.27
N LEU A 37 -0.05 19.25 -7.31
CA LEU A 37 -1.34 19.24 -6.63
C LEU A 37 -2.53 19.52 -7.56
N ASP A 38 -2.37 20.35 -8.60
CA ASP A 38 -3.43 20.59 -9.58
C ASP A 38 -3.73 19.33 -10.40
N TYR A 39 -2.70 18.57 -10.80
CA TYR A 39 -2.85 17.27 -11.44
C TYR A 39 -3.63 16.28 -10.57
N LEU A 40 -3.30 16.21 -9.28
CA LEU A 40 -4.00 15.33 -8.33
C LEU A 40 -5.45 15.78 -8.09
N GLN A 41 -5.71 17.08 -8.05
CA GLN A 41 -7.06 17.63 -7.97
C GLN A 41 -7.89 17.27 -9.20
N ASP A 42 -7.33 17.41 -10.40
CA ASP A 42 -7.97 17.05 -11.67
C ASP A 42 -8.21 15.54 -11.79
N LEU A 43 -7.33 14.71 -11.22
CA LEU A 43 -7.52 13.28 -11.09
C LEU A 43 -8.64 12.93 -10.09
N GLY A 44 -9.10 13.88 -9.28
CA GLY A 44 -10.20 13.68 -8.34
C GLY A 44 -9.77 13.13 -6.98
N ILE A 45 -8.55 13.38 -6.56
CA ILE A 45 -8.01 12.92 -5.26
C ILE A 45 -8.50 13.80 -4.12
N ASP A 46 -8.86 13.18 -3.00
CA ASP A 46 -9.29 13.83 -1.76
C ASP A 46 -8.29 13.67 -0.62
N ILE A 47 -7.55 12.54 -0.60
CA ILE A 47 -6.59 12.19 0.45
C ILE A 47 -5.26 11.84 -0.22
N LEU A 48 -4.19 12.44 0.26
CA LEU A 48 -2.83 12.18 -0.22
C LEU A 48 -2.02 11.54 0.89
N TRP A 49 -1.61 10.28 0.70
CA TRP A 49 -0.70 9.58 1.61
C TRP A 49 0.73 9.74 1.11
N LEU A 50 1.59 10.25 1.98
CA LEU A 50 3.04 10.33 1.77
C LEU A 50 3.72 9.18 2.50
N SER A 51 4.48 8.34 1.77
CA SER A 51 5.45 7.44 2.39
C SER A 51 6.49 8.26 3.17
N PRO A 52 7.30 7.65 4.10
CA PRO A 52 8.07 8.41 5.07
C PRO A 52 8.96 9.51 4.48
N ILE A 53 8.87 10.71 5.06
CA ILE A 53 9.68 11.89 4.71
C ILE A 53 10.51 12.39 5.90
N TYR A 54 10.46 11.67 7.02
CA TYR A 54 11.21 12.00 8.23
C TYR A 54 12.71 11.82 8.00
N LYS A 55 13.52 12.44 8.87
CA LYS A 55 14.96 12.22 8.87
C LYS A 55 15.30 10.75 9.08
N SER A 56 16.08 10.19 8.15
CA SER A 56 16.40 8.77 8.08
C SER A 56 17.79 8.55 7.48
N PRO A 57 18.55 7.51 7.88
CA PRO A 57 19.72 7.05 7.15
C PRO A 57 19.39 6.25 5.88
N PHE A 58 18.11 5.98 5.60
CA PHE A 58 17.60 5.26 4.40
C PHE A 58 18.10 3.82 4.26
N ILE A 59 18.32 3.11 5.34
CA ILE A 59 18.64 1.68 5.32
C ILE A 59 17.44 0.89 4.75
N ASP A 60 16.23 1.29 5.13
CA ASP A 60 14.96 0.76 4.61
C ASP A 60 14.11 1.90 4.02
N GLN A 61 14.71 2.65 3.10
CA GLN A 61 14.06 3.69 2.29
C GLN A 61 13.18 4.69 3.05
N GLY A 62 13.55 5.02 4.30
CA GLY A 62 12.85 5.99 5.14
C GLY A 62 12.02 5.38 6.28
N TYR A 63 11.80 4.06 6.28
CA TYR A 63 11.12 3.36 7.38
C TYR A 63 12.03 3.15 8.61
N ASP A 64 13.29 3.51 8.54
CA ASP A 64 14.25 3.60 9.63
C ASP A 64 14.40 5.06 10.10
N ILE A 65 13.42 5.54 10.89
CA ILE A 65 13.31 6.95 11.28
C ILE A 65 14.30 7.31 12.40
N SER A 66 15.18 8.28 12.13
CA SER A 66 16.14 8.77 13.11
C SER A 66 15.68 10.03 13.87
N ASN A 67 14.68 10.75 13.35
CA ASN A 67 14.04 11.88 14.03
C ASN A 67 12.63 12.11 13.50
N TYR A 68 11.62 11.86 14.33
CA TYR A 68 10.22 12.01 13.99
C TYR A 68 9.74 13.47 13.84
N TYR A 69 10.51 14.44 14.33
CA TYR A 69 10.15 15.87 14.31
C TYR A 69 10.82 16.66 13.19
N ALA A 70 11.57 15.99 12.32
CA ALA A 70 12.30 16.64 11.24
C ALA A 70 12.00 15.99 9.89
N ILE A 71 11.89 16.83 8.87
CA ILE A 71 11.90 16.39 7.47
C ILE A 71 13.36 16.07 7.10
N ASP A 72 13.57 14.99 6.34
CA ASP A 72 14.90 14.72 5.80
C ASP A 72 15.25 15.77 4.75
N PRO A 73 16.49 16.33 4.79
CA PRO A 73 16.90 17.37 3.85
C PRO A 73 16.78 17.01 2.36
N ILE A 74 16.80 15.72 2.01
CA ILE A 74 16.59 15.30 0.60
C ILE A 74 15.17 15.58 0.12
N PHE A 75 14.19 15.66 1.01
CA PHE A 75 12.79 15.98 0.68
C PHE A 75 12.46 17.46 0.83
N GLY A 76 13.32 18.24 1.45
CA GLY A 76 13.09 19.67 1.69
C GLY A 76 13.08 20.04 3.16
N THR A 77 12.28 21.04 3.51
CA THR A 77 12.23 21.63 4.84
C THR A 77 10.86 21.47 5.50
N MET A 78 10.75 21.85 6.77
CA MET A 78 9.46 21.89 7.47
C MET A 78 8.52 22.94 6.85
N GLU A 79 9.07 24.06 6.37
CA GLU A 79 8.32 25.10 5.67
C GLU A 79 7.72 24.58 4.36
N ASP A 80 8.46 23.72 3.61
CA ASP A 80 7.95 23.07 2.40
C ASP A 80 6.79 22.10 2.73
N MET A 81 6.86 21.40 3.87
CA MET A 81 5.76 20.54 4.32
C MET A 81 4.53 21.36 4.75
N GLU A 82 4.72 22.45 5.46
CA GLU A 82 3.63 23.36 5.85
C GLU A 82 2.98 24.02 4.62
N GLU A 83 3.76 24.36 3.59
CA GLU A 83 3.26 24.82 2.30
C GLU A 83 2.44 23.74 1.61
N LEU A 84 2.92 22.51 1.52
CA LEU A 84 2.19 21.39 0.94
C LEU A 84 0.83 21.16 1.62
N ILE A 85 0.80 21.19 2.95
CA ILE A 85 -0.45 21.08 3.73
C ILE A 85 -1.41 22.22 3.38
N ALA A 86 -0.92 23.45 3.33
CA ALA A 86 -1.74 24.62 3.05
C ALA A 86 -2.28 24.62 1.60
N GLU A 87 -1.45 24.28 0.62
CA GLU A 87 -1.83 24.21 -0.79
C GLU A 87 -2.77 23.02 -1.08
N GLY A 88 -2.55 21.88 -0.42
CA GLY A 88 -3.48 20.75 -0.45
C GLY A 88 -4.86 21.13 0.07
N LYS A 89 -4.92 21.80 1.21
CA LYS A 89 -6.18 22.27 1.82
C LYS A 89 -6.96 23.22 0.90
N LYS A 90 -6.29 24.11 0.17
CA LYS A 90 -6.93 25.01 -0.80
C LYS A 90 -7.62 24.26 -1.93
N ARG A 91 -7.10 23.07 -2.29
CA ARG A 91 -7.61 22.19 -3.35
C ARG A 91 -8.56 21.10 -2.84
N GLY A 92 -8.85 21.09 -1.54
CA GLY A 92 -9.68 20.05 -0.92
C GLY A 92 -8.97 18.70 -0.73
N ILE A 93 -7.63 18.69 -0.84
CA ILE A 93 -6.79 17.51 -0.63
C ILE A 93 -6.28 17.51 0.82
N SER A 94 -6.55 16.43 1.54
CA SER A 94 -6.09 16.20 2.91
C SER A 94 -4.81 15.37 2.90
N ILE A 95 -3.76 15.83 3.58
CA ILE A 95 -2.48 15.13 3.64
C ILE A 95 -2.48 14.18 4.83
N ILE A 96 -2.11 12.92 4.63
CA ILE A 96 -1.78 11.96 5.69
C ILE A 96 -0.34 11.49 5.53
N MET A 97 0.29 11.16 6.65
CA MET A 97 1.68 10.71 6.69
C MET A 97 1.77 9.24 7.10
N ASP A 98 2.92 8.65 6.89
CA ASP A 98 3.23 7.33 7.44
C ASP A 98 3.58 7.44 8.93
N LEU A 99 3.09 6.53 9.76
CA LEU A 99 3.38 6.43 11.19
C LEU A 99 4.09 5.10 11.46
N VAL A 100 5.39 5.16 11.63
CA VAL A 100 6.25 4.01 11.88
C VAL A 100 6.59 3.97 13.36
N VAL A 101 5.92 3.11 14.12
CA VAL A 101 6.04 3.05 15.59
C VAL A 101 6.23 1.63 16.14
N ASN A 102 6.40 0.63 15.27
CA ASN A 102 6.89 -0.68 15.70
C ASN A 102 8.39 -0.61 16.05
N HIS A 103 9.15 0.19 15.33
CA HIS A 103 10.60 0.35 15.45
C HIS A 103 11.01 1.80 15.14
N CYS A 104 12.24 2.13 15.42
CA CYS A 104 12.90 3.36 14.93
C CYS A 104 14.27 3.01 14.34
N SER A 105 14.98 4.00 13.81
CA SER A 105 16.37 3.80 13.35
C SER A 105 17.32 3.51 14.51
N SER A 106 18.35 2.69 14.27
CA SER A 106 19.51 2.58 15.16
C SER A 106 20.21 3.93 15.39
N HIS A 107 20.04 4.88 14.45
CA HIS A 107 20.55 6.25 14.57
C HIS A 107 19.63 7.20 15.37
N HIS A 108 18.46 6.74 15.82
CA HIS A 108 17.57 7.55 16.66
C HIS A 108 18.23 7.81 18.02
N GLU A 109 18.08 9.02 18.55
CA GLU A 109 18.69 9.40 19.83
C GLU A 109 18.32 8.48 20.99
N TRP A 110 17.13 7.91 20.99
CA TRP A 110 16.69 6.96 22.02
C TRP A 110 17.55 5.71 22.02
N PHE A 111 17.82 5.12 20.84
CA PHE A 111 18.63 3.92 20.73
C PHE A 111 20.10 4.19 20.99
N GLN A 112 20.62 5.33 20.53
CA GLN A 112 22.00 5.75 20.83
C GLN A 112 22.23 5.93 22.33
N LYS A 113 21.26 6.49 23.05
CA LYS A 113 21.30 6.59 24.53
C LYS A 113 21.18 5.23 25.20
N ALA A 114 20.34 4.33 24.67
CA ALA A 114 20.21 2.95 25.16
C ALA A 114 21.51 2.16 25.00
N LEU A 115 22.21 2.30 23.86
CA LEU A 115 23.51 1.66 23.64
C LEU A 115 24.61 2.25 24.56
N ALA A 116 24.56 3.54 24.82
CA ALA A 116 25.53 4.21 25.70
C ALA A 116 25.39 3.83 27.19
N ASP A 117 24.16 3.51 27.60
CA ASP A 117 23.83 3.03 28.96
C ASP A 117 22.75 1.91 28.87
N PRO A 118 23.20 0.65 28.65
CA PRO A 118 22.29 -0.48 28.48
C PRO A 118 21.49 -0.89 29.74
N ASP A 119 21.74 -0.26 30.86
CA ASP A 119 21.00 -0.42 32.12
C ASP A 119 20.24 0.87 32.49
N GLY A 120 20.33 1.88 31.64
CA GLY A 120 19.69 3.18 31.84
C GLY A 120 18.23 3.24 31.38
N PRO A 121 17.57 4.39 31.58
CA PRO A 121 16.13 4.54 31.31
C PRO A 121 15.75 4.40 29.82
N TYR A 122 16.67 4.67 28.90
CA TYR A 122 16.41 4.50 27.47
C TYR A 122 16.52 3.04 27.01
N ALA A 123 17.21 2.16 27.75
CA ALA A 123 17.24 0.72 27.44
C ALA A 123 15.83 0.11 27.48
N ASP A 124 14.97 0.59 28.39
CA ASP A 124 13.58 0.14 28.52
C ASP A 124 12.66 0.62 27.36
N TYR A 125 13.16 1.49 26.47
CA TYR A 125 12.44 1.86 25.23
C TYR A 125 12.51 0.76 24.17
N PHE A 126 13.39 -0.22 24.36
CA PHE A 126 13.67 -1.33 23.46
C PHE A 126 13.57 -2.66 24.22
N TYR A 127 13.58 -3.76 23.51
CA TYR A 127 13.65 -5.09 24.11
C TYR A 127 15.10 -5.52 24.19
N PHE A 128 15.78 -5.22 25.32
CA PHE A 128 17.12 -5.65 25.66
C PHE A 128 17.03 -6.87 26.57
N ILE A 129 17.46 -8.05 26.10
CA ILE A 129 17.31 -9.32 26.81
C ILE A 129 18.69 -9.87 27.18
N GLU A 130 18.91 -10.12 28.48
CA GLU A 130 20.13 -10.81 28.95
C GLU A 130 20.08 -12.28 28.53
N SER A 131 21.13 -12.73 27.82
CA SER A 131 21.23 -14.12 27.38
C SER A 131 22.67 -14.43 26.98
N ASP A 132 23.10 -15.69 27.23
CA ASP A 132 24.41 -16.18 26.79
C ASP A 132 24.43 -16.53 25.28
N LYS A 133 23.27 -16.56 24.64
CA LYS A 133 23.05 -16.83 23.21
C LYS A 133 21.79 -16.11 22.75
N GLU A 134 21.50 -16.14 21.47
CA GLU A 134 20.24 -15.61 20.95
C GLU A 134 19.03 -16.13 21.75
N PRO A 135 18.15 -15.24 22.24
CA PRO A 135 17.04 -15.59 23.14
C PRO A 135 16.09 -16.64 22.58
N ASN A 136 15.85 -16.65 21.26
CA ASN A 136 15.00 -17.62 20.58
C ASN A 136 15.39 -17.78 19.11
N ASN A 137 14.59 -18.53 18.33
CA ASN A 137 14.83 -18.83 16.92
C ASN A 137 13.92 -18.07 15.96
N TRP A 138 13.52 -16.83 16.28
CA TRP A 138 12.69 -16.04 15.36
C TRP A 138 13.52 -15.46 14.23
N GLU A 139 12.91 -15.43 13.03
CA GLU A 139 13.50 -14.91 11.79
C GLU A 139 12.90 -13.55 11.44
N SER A 140 13.78 -12.60 11.16
CA SER A 140 13.45 -11.25 10.68
C SER A 140 12.71 -11.30 9.32
N TYR A 141 11.86 -10.30 9.05
CA TYR A 141 11.25 -10.12 7.73
C TYR A 141 12.26 -10.01 6.59
N PHE A 142 13.48 -9.55 6.88
CA PHE A 142 14.57 -9.45 5.90
C PHE A 142 15.56 -10.62 5.97
N GLY A 143 15.18 -11.69 6.69
CA GLY A 143 16.00 -12.88 6.86
C GLY A 143 17.00 -12.77 8.01
N GLY A 144 17.49 -13.94 8.47
CA GLY A 144 18.38 -14.04 9.61
C GLY A 144 17.68 -13.89 10.96
N SER A 145 18.45 -13.93 12.05
CA SER A 145 17.93 -13.78 13.42
C SER A 145 17.32 -12.40 13.64
N VAL A 146 16.28 -12.32 14.50
CA VAL A 146 15.75 -11.03 15.01
C VAL A 146 16.59 -10.45 16.15
N TRP A 147 17.69 -11.09 16.53
CA TRP A 147 18.48 -10.71 17.69
C TRP A 147 19.88 -10.26 17.29
N GLU A 148 20.25 -9.05 17.73
CA GLU A 148 21.62 -8.53 17.59
C GLU A 148 22.26 -8.33 18.96
N PRO A 149 23.56 -8.65 19.13
CA PRO A 149 24.24 -8.45 20.40
C PRO A 149 24.43 -6.95 20.70
N VAL A 150 24.19 -6.55 21.94
CA VAL A 150 24.50 -5.19 22.43
C VAL A 150 25.99 -5.13 22.77
N PRO A 151 26.79 -4.31 22.09
CA PRO A 151 28.25 -4.29 22.26
C PRO A 151 28.69 -4.09 23.71
N GLY A 152 29.64 -4.91 24.18
CA GLY A 152 30.22 -4.83 25.51
C GLY A 152 29.34 -5.34 26.64
N THR A 153 28.25 -6.03 26.36
CA THR A 153 27.31 -6.61 27.32
C THR A 153 27.02 -8.08 27.00
N ASN A 154 26.24 -8.74 27.88
CA ASN A 154 25.62 -10.05 27.61
C ASN A 154 24.16 -9.92 27.18
N LYS A 155 23.79 -8.77 26.57
CA LYS A 155 22.44 -8.49 26.11
C LYS A 155 22.31 -8.58 24.60
N TYR A 156 21.10 -8.89 24.14
CA TYR A 156 20.67 -8.80 22.75
C TYR A 156 19.50 -7.83 22.65
N TYR A 157 19.39 -7.10 21.54
CA TYR A 157 18.21 -6.32 21.24
C TYR A 157 17.39 -6.95 20.10
N LEU A 158 16.08 -6.73 20.15
CA LEU A 158 15.13 -7.24 19.17
C LEU A 158 15.00 -6.29 17.97
N HIS A 159 14.96 -6.88 16.77
CA HIS A 159 14.55 -6.19 15.54
C HIS A 159 13.72 -7.13 14.67
N SER A 160 12.45 -6.81 14.44
CA SER A 160 11.59 -7.62 13.56
C SER A 160 11.94 -7.45 12.07
N PHE A 161 12.54 -6.31 11.71
CA PHE A 161 13.00 -5.95 10.36
C PHE A 161 14.52 -5.93 10.30
N HIS A 162 15.14 -4.91 9.73
CA HIS A 162 16.59 -4.81 9.65
C HIS A 162 17.20 -4.59 11.05
N LYS A 163 18.44 -5.05 11.27
CA LYS A 163 19.15 -4.82 12.53
C LYS A 163 19.31 -3.34 12.91
N ASP A 164 19.27 -2.45 11.92
CA ASP A 164 19.25 -1.00 12.14
C ASP A 164 17.84 -0.44 12.39
N GLN A 165 16.86 -1.31 12.63
CA GLN A 165 15.48 -0.96 12.98
C GLN A 165 15.07 -1.63 14.31
N PRO A 166 15.68 -1.24 15.47
CA PRO A 166 15.37 -1.84 16.76
C PRO A 166 13.89 -1.63 17.12
N ASP A 167 13.23 -2.69 17.57
CA ASP A 167 11.82 -2.70 17.94
C ASP A 167 11.57 -1.91 19.22
N LEU A 168 10.53 -1.08 19.20
CA LEU A 168 10.10 -0.24 20.32
C LEU A 168 9.27 -1.03 21.33
N ASN A 169 9.58 -0.86 22.61
CA ASN A 169 8.92 -1.55 23.70
C ASN A 169 7.61 -0.87 24.11
N TRP A 170 6.50 -1.27 23.50
CA TRP A 170 5.17 -0.74 23.81
C TRP A 170 4.67 -1.04 25.24
N GLN A 171 5.33 -1.92 25.98
CA GLN A 171 5.05 -2.11 27.40
C GLN A 171 5.45 -0.88 28.22
N ASN A 172 6.42 -0.08 27.77
CA ASN A 172 6.91 1.09 28.46
C ASN A 172 5.95 2.29 28.29
N PRO A 173 5.28 2.77 29.37
CA PRO A 173 4.34 3.89 29.26
C PRO A 173 5.03 5.22 28.95
N VAL A 174 6.31 5.38 29.31
CA VAL A 174 7.07 6.61 29.03
C VAL A 174 7.34 6.72 27.53
N LEU A 175 7.71 5.62 26.89
CA LEU A 175 7.85 5.56 25.44
C LEU A 175 6.53 5.88 24.73
N ARG A 176 5.40 5.28 25.17
CA ARG A 176 4.09 5.58 24.58
C ARG A 176 3.73 7.06 24.66
N GLU A 177 4.04 7.73 25.79
CA GLU A 177 3.82 9.18 25.90
C GLU A 177 4.66 9.99 24.89
N GLU A 178 5.91 9.60 24.62
CA GLU A 178 6.73 10.26 23.59
C GLU A 178 6.12 10.07 22.19
N ILE A 179 5.63 8.86 21.89
CA ILE A 179 4.93 8.57 20.63
C ILE A 179 3.66 9.43 20.50
N TYR A 180 2.84 9.55 21.56
CA TYR A 180 1.60 10.34 21.52
C TYR A 180 1.89 11.84 21.37
N LYS A 181 2.92 12.37 21.99
CA LYS A 181 3.37 13.76 21.79
C LYS A 181 3.74 14.01 20.34
N MET A 182 4.50 13.10 19.73
CA MET A 182 4.92 13.21 18.32
C MET A 182 3.72 13.20 17.38
N ILE A 183 2.78 12.28 17.55
CA ILE A 183 1.57 12.19 16.73
C ILE A 183 0.74 13.47 16.85
N ASN A 184 0.48 13.94 18.07
CA ASN A 184 -0.28 15.16 18.29
C ASN A 184 0.42 16.39 17.69
N TRP A 185 1.75 16.46 17.75
CA TRP A 185 2.51 17.55 17.15
C TRP A 185 2.33 17.62 15.62
N TRP A 186 2.30 16.49 14.93
CA TRP A 186 2.01 16.45 13.49
C TRP A 186 0.56 16.81 13.18
N LEU A 187 -0.40 16.34 13.98
CA LEU A 187 -1.82 16.69 13.83
C LEU A 187 -2.04 18.19 14.08
N ASP A 188 -1.32 18.80 15.03
CA ASP A 188 -1.34 20.24 15.28
C ASP A 188 -0.80 21.05 14.09
N LYS A 189 0.14 20.50 13.31
CA LYS A 189 0.60 21.12 12.07
C LYS A 189 -0.41 21.06 10.92
N GLY A 190 -1.47 20.28 11.05
CA GLY A 190 -2.59 20.27 10.13
C GLY A 190 -2.64 19.09 9.17
N ILE A 191 -1.83 18.05 9.38
CA ILE A 191 -2.06 16.78 8.66
C ILE A 191 -3.41 16.19 9.09
N ALA A 192 -4.04 15.42 8.20
CA ALA A 192 -5.38 14.91 8.42
C ALA A 192 -5.42 13.52 9.04
N GLY A 193 -4.27 12.87 9.21
CA GLY A 193 -4.18 11.54 9.77
C GLY A 193 -2.93 10.78 9.36
N PHE A 194 -3.01 9.44 9.49
CA PHE A 194 -1.86 8.57 9.27
C PHE A 194 -2.24 7.23 8.60
N ARG A 195 -1.33 6.72 7.80
CA ARG A 195 -1.19 5.29 7.54
C ARG A 195 -0.28 4.72 8.61
N ILE A 196 -0.71 3.66 9.28
CA ILE A 196 0.01 3.07 10.41
C ILE A 196 0.76 1.83 9.94
N ASP A 197 2.07 1.95 9.89
CA ASP A 197 3.01 0.94 9.42
C ASP A 197 3.11 -0.25 10.36
N ALA A 198 3.10 -1.46 9.80
CA ALA A 198 3.45 -2.72 10.47
C ALA A 198 2.89 -2.88 11.90
N ILE A 199 1.73 -2.32 12.19
CA ILE A 199 1.22 -2.14 13.56
C ILE A 199 0.95 -3.46 14.28
N ILE A 200 0.67 -4.53 13.56
CA ILE A 200 0.48 -5.85 14.15
C ILE A 200 1.75 -6.35 14.86
N ASN A 201 2.91 -5.88 14.43
CA ASN A 201 4.20 -6.29 14.98
C ASN A 201 4.53 -5.69 16.35
N ILE A 202 3.74 -4.72 16.86
CA ILE A 202 3.89 -4.33 18.27
C ILE A 202 3.46 -5.44 19.24
N LYS A 203 2.72 -6.46 18.75
CA LYS A 203 2.53 -7.72 19.49
C LYS A 203 3.88 -8.39 19.71
N LYS A 204 4.10 -8.90 20.93
CA LYS A 204 5.28 -9.71 21.24
C LYS A 204 4.91 -10.86 22.20
N ASP A 205 5.50 -12.03 21.98
CA ASP A 205 5.54 -13.05 23.02
C ASP A 205 6.67 -12.68 23.99
N LEU A 206 6.29 -12.06 25.12
CA LEU A 206 7.25 -11.58 26.12
C LEU A 206 7.93 -12.70 26.93
N GLU A 207 7.55 -13.96 26.71
CA GLU A 207 8.27 -15.11 27.25
C GLU A 207 9.40 -15.56 26.31
N TRP A 208 9.53 -14.93 25.15
CA TRP A 208 10.60 -15.17 24.17
C TRP A 208 10.76 -16.65 23.80
N ARG A 209 9.63 -17.36 23.60
CA ARG A 209 9.63 -18.80 23.33
C ARG A 209 10.22 -19.08 21.94
N SER A 210 11.13 -20.06 21.90
CA SER A 210 11.49 -20.71 20.63
C SER A 210 10.32 -21.57 20.16
N LEU A 211 10.09 -21.59 18.85
CA LEU A 211 9.04 -22.38 18.22
C LEU A 211 9.63 -23.55 17.42
N PRO A 212 8.87 -24.63 17.22
CA PRO A 212 9.27 -25.69 16.31
C PRO A 212 9.46 -25.12 14.89
N SER A 213 10.55 -25.50 14.23
CA SER A 213 10.82 -25.11 12.84
C SER A 213 10.90 -26.35 11.96
N ASP A 214 10.32 -26.28 10.79
CA ASP A 214 10.43 -27.26 9.71
C ASP A 214 11.47 -26.84 8.65
N ARG A 215 12.13 -25.69 8.86
CA ARG A 215 13.15 -25.15 7.97
C ARG A 215 14.55 -25.66 8.30
N ASP A 216 15.38 -25.83 7.29
CA ASP A 216 16.75 -26.33 7.42
C ASP A 216 17.63 -25.41 8.31
N ASN A 217 17.36 -24.09 8.31
CA ASN A 217 18.06 -23.11 9.15
C ASN A 217 17.58 -23.10 10.62
N GLY A 218 16.50 -23.82 10.95
CA GLY A 218 15.92 -23.88 12.30
C GLY A 218 15.23 -22.59 12.76
N LEU A 219 15.10 -21.58 11.90
CA LEU A 219 14.43 -20.31 12.21
C LEU A 219 12.93 -20.38 11.92
N VAL A 220 12.17 -19.52 12.61
CA VAL A 220 10.71 -19.39 12.48
C VAL A 220 10.37 -17.92 12.16
N PRO A 221 9.66 -17.63 11.07
CA PRO A 221 9.28 -16.26 10.72
C PRO A 221 8.54 -15.53 11.83
N VAL A 222 8.82 -14.24 11.99
CA VAL A 222 8.15 -13.37 12.98
C VAL A 222 6.63 -13.52 12.97
N PRO A 223 5.91 -13.56 11.83
CA PRO A 223 4.45 -13.72 11.84
C PRO A 223 3.96 -14.95 12.62
N GLU A 224 4.70 -16.06 12.58
CA GLU A 224 4.35 -17.27 13.32
C GLU A 224 4.53 -17.10 14.84
N SER A 225 5.46 -16.26 15.28
CA SER A 225 5.69 -15.96 16.69
C SER A 225 4.54 -15.17 17.34
N LEU A 226 3.75 -14.45 16.53
CA LEU A 226 2.68 -13.60 17.02
C LEU A 226 1.48 -14.37 17.59
N VAL A 227 1.37 -15.68 17.33
CA VAL A 227 0.29 -16.53 17.85
C VAL A 227 0.24 -16.53 19.39
N ASN A 228 1.41 -16.42 20.04
CA ASN A 228 1.50 -16.37 21.50
C ASN A 228 1.68 -14.95 22.05
N ALA A 229 1.53 -13.94 21.21
CA ALA A 229 1.79 -12.57 21.60
C ALA A 229 0.72 -12.01 22.55
N GLN A 230 1.14 -11.05 23.37
CA GLN A 230 0.21 -10.31 24.24
C GLN A 230 -0.77 -9.49 23.39
N PRO A 231 -2.02 -9.32 23.86
CA PRO A 231 -3.00 -8.48 23.16
C PRO A 231 -2.50 -7.05 22.98
N ILE A 232 -2.66 -6.48 21.79
CA ILE A 232 -2.31 -5.07 21.51
C ILE A 232 -3.46 -4.11 21.74
N GLU A 233 -4.66 -4.63 21.94
CA GLU A 233 -5.89 -3.83 22.09
C GLU A 233 -5.76 -2.69 23.11
N PRO A 234 -5.23 -2.89 24.33
CA PRO A 234 -5.09 -1.81 25.30
C PRO A 234 -4.22 -0.65 24.79
N PHE A 235 -3.13 -0.96 24.10
CA PHE A 235 -2.22 0.05 23.57
C PHE A 235 -2.84 0.85 22.43
N LEU A 236 -3.54 0.19 21.52
CA LEU A 236 -4.16 0.86 20.38
C LEU A 236 -5.39 1.67 20.78
N ARG A 237 -6.15 1.25 21.82
CA ARG A 237 -7.23 2.07 22.39
C ARG A 237 -6.67 3.32 23.05
N GLU A 238 -5.62 3.19 23.86
CA GLU A 238 -4.92 4.31 24.47
C GLU A 238 -4.38 5.26 23.38
N LEU A 239 -3.72 4.74 22.36
CA LEU A 239 -3.24 5.50 21.22
C LEU A 239 -4.37 6.32 20.58
N LYS A 240 -5.49 5.68 20.22
CA LYS A 240 -6.65 6.36 19.63
C LYS A 240 -7.18 7.47 20.51
N GLU A 241 -7.42 7.19 21.80
CA GLU A 241 -7.98 8.15 22.76
C GLU A 241 -7.05 9.34 23.02
N ARG A 242 -5.75 9.07 23.07
CA ARG A 242 -4.72 10.07 23.38
C ARG A 242 -4.35 10.94 22.17
N THR A 243 -4.65 10.48 20.95
CA THR A 243 -4.24 11.12 19.70
C THR A 243 -5.40 11.28 18.69
N PHE A 244 -5.65 10.31 17.86
CA PHE A 244 -6.51 10.37 16.68
C PHE A 244 -7.93 10.87 16.96
N ALA A 245 -8.55 10.44 18.05
CA ALA A 245 -9.91 10.81 18.39
C ALA A 245 -10.06 12.32 18.67
N LYS A 246 -9.02 12.98 19.18
CA LYS A 246 -9.03 14.42 19.48
C LYS A 246 -9.12 15.28 18.23
N TYR A 247 -8.59 14.79 17.13
CA TYR A 247 -8.48 15.53 15.86
C TYR A 247 -9.46 15.04 14.80
N ASN A 248 -10.24 13.99 15.09
CA ASN A 248 -11.04 13.29 14.08
C ASN A 248 -10.17 12.89 12.87
N ALA A 249 -8.99 12.36 13.18
CA ALA A 249 -7.98 12.00 12.18
C ALA A 249 -8.41 10.76 11.39
N PHE A 250 -8.13 10.74 10.10
CA PHE A 250 -8.24 9.53 9.30
C PHE A 250 -7.04 8.60 9.57
N THR A 251 -7.32 7.34 9.81
CA THR A 251 -6.28 6.34 10.06
C THR A 251 -6.52 5.10 9.23
N VAL A 252 -5.48 4.61 8.57
CA VAL A 252 -5.50 3.34 7.85
C VAL A 252 -4.37 2.46 8.33
N GLY A 253 -4.73 1.30 8.90
CA GLY A 253 -3.75 0.35 9.45
C GLY A 253 -3.21 -0.59 8.39
N GLU A 254 -1.91 -0.84 8.43
CA GLU A 254 -1.30 -1.98 7.76
C GLU A 254 -1.38 -3.19 8.70
N VAL A 255 -2.31 -4.09 8.39
CA VAL A 255 -2.58 -5.28 9.18
C VAL A 255 -2.65 -6.49 8.25
N PHE A 256 -1.92 -7.54 8.60
CA PHE A 256 -1.91 -8.80 7.86
C PHE A 256 -2.45 -9.93 8.75
N ASN A 257 -3.16 -10.88 8.14
CA ASN A 257 -3.61 -12.12 8.78
C ASN A 257 -4.45 -11.91 10.06
N GLU A 258 -5.19 -10.81 10.13
CA GLU A 258 -6.09 -10.54 11.25
C GLU A 258 -7.23 -11.57 11.32
N THR A 259 -7.58 -11.97 12.53
CA THR A 259 -8.78 -12.79 12.80
C THR A 259 -10.06 -11.95 12.66
N ASP A 260 -11.23 -12.61 12.65
CA ASP A 260 -12.51 -11.90 12.61
C ASP A 260 -12.74 -11.04 13.85
N GLU A 261 -12.28 -11.50 15.01
CA GLU A 261 -12.35 -10.71 16.27
C GLU A 261 -11.45 -9.47 16.18
N GLU A 262 -10.24 -9.63 15.64
CA GLU A 262 -9.32 -8.52 15.42
C GLU A 262 -9.84 -7.54 14.37
N LEU A 263 -10.52 -8.02 13.32
CA LEU A 263 -11.15 -7.13 12.34
C LEU A 263 -12.20 -6.22 13.00
N HIS A 264 -13.05 -6.77 13.87
CA HIS A 264 -13.99 -5.97 14.65
C HIS A 264 -13.30 -4.95 15.57
N PHE A 265 -12.18 -5.32 16.14
CA PHE A 265 -11.36 -4.44 16.96
C PHE A 265 -10.71 -3.32 16.12
N PHE A 266 -10.19 -3.64 14.93
CA PHE A 266 -9.53 -2.64 14.10
C PHE A 266 -10.50 -1.64 13.49
N ILE A 267 -11.59 -2.08 12.84
CA ILE A 267 -12.45 -1.22 12.00
C ILE A 267 -13.95 -1.27 12.36
N GLY A 268 -14.34 -1.97 13.41
CA GLY A 268 -15.74 -2.02 13.86
C GLY A 268 -16.25 -0.64 14.33
N LYS A 269 -17.51 -0.61 14.79
CA LYS A 269 -18.19 0.62 15.23
C LYS A 269 -17.34 1.47 16.20
N ASP A 270 -16.62 0.80 17.10
CA ASP A 270 -15.71 1.43 18.07
C ASP A 270 -14.25 1.10 17.75
N GLY A 271 -13.97 0.71 16.50
CA GLY A 271 -12.67 0.30 16.03
C GLY A 271 -11.58 1.33 16.26
N VAL A 272 -10.34 0.87 16.39
CA VAL A 272 -9.20 1.75 16.69
C VAL A 272 -8.76 2.57 15.50
N PHE A 273 -8.98 2.05 14.29
CA PHE A 273 -8.67 2.73 13.03
C PHE A 273 -9.94 3.07 12.25
N SER A 274 -9.84 4.02 11.34
CA SER A 274 -10.90 4.36 10.39
C SER A 274 -11.09 3.26 9.35
N SER A 275 -9.99 2.64 8.94
CA SER A 275 -9.91 1.59 7.93
C SER A 275 -8.63 0.76 8.13
N ILE A 276 -8.57 -0.40 7.47
CA ILE A 276 -7.33 -1.15 7.21
C ILE A 276 -7.25 -1.45 5.72
N PHE A 277 -6.05 -1.72 5.22
CA PHE A 277 -5.89 -2.16 3.84
C PHE A 277 -6.41 -3.58 3.64
N ASP A 278 -7.01 -3.82 2.47
CA ASP A 278 -7.32 -5.15 1.98
C ASP A 278 -6.08 -5.75 1.32
N PHE A 279 -5.32 -6.53 2.10
CA PHE A 279 -4.10 -7.21 1.63
C PHE A 279 -4.31 -8.67 1.25
N LYS A 280 -5.54 -9.22 1.32
CA LYS A 280 -5.76 -10.62 0.96
C LYS A 280 -5.33 -10.93 -0.47
N GLN A 281 -5.59 -10.01 -1.38
CA GLN A 281 -5.23 -10.19 -2.78
C GLN A 281 -3.71 -10.13 -3.03
N THR A 282 -2.95 -9.37 -2.23
CA THR A 282 -1.50 -9.27 -2.41
C THR A 282 -0.78 -10.55 -2.00
N MET A 283 -1.43 -11.37 -1.17
CA MET A 283 -0.89 -12.67 -0.72
C MET A 283 -1.16 -13.81 -1.71
N LEU A 284 -1.92 -13.57 -2.79
CA LEU A 284 -2.22 -14.59 -3.79
C LEU A 284 -0.96 -15.02 -4.54
N GLY A 285 -0.80 -16.33 -4.73
CA GLY A 285 0.33 -16.89 -5.46
C GLY A 285 1.68 -16.87 -4.73
N GLN A 286 1.73 -16.41 -3.47
CA GLN A 286 2.96 -16.33 -2.67
C GLN A 286 3.26 -17.61 -1.88
N GLU A 287 2.95 -18.76 -2.45
CA GLU A 287 3.29 -20.05 -1.85
C GLU A 287 4.72 -20.44 -2.24
N GLY A 288 5.41 -21.20 -1.34
CA GLY A 288 6.71 -21.77 -1.65
C GLY A 288 7.87 -21.25 -0.82
N LYS A 289 9.10 -21.55 -1.27
CA LYS A 289 10.35 -21.27 -0.54
C LYS A 289 10.97 -19.91 -0.84
N GLY A 290 10.46 -19.21 -1.83
CA GLY A 290 10.97 -17.90 -2.27
C GLY A 290 10.25 -17.43 -3.51
N TRP A 291 10.59 -16.24 -3.99
CA TRP A 291 9.93 -15.62 -5.14
C TRP A 291 9.96 -16.45 -6.43
N PHE A 292 10.92 -17.35 -6.56
CA PHE A 292 11.02 -18.26 -7.70
C PHE A 292 9.94 -19.37 -7.70
N ASP A 293 9.29 -19.61 -6.58
CA ASP A 293 8.16 -20.54 -6.44
C ASP A 293 6.79 -19.83 -6.58
N HIS A 294 6.77 -18.50 -6.58
CA HIS A 294 5.53 -17.74 -6.67
C HIS A 294 4.89 -17.84 -8.06
N ALA A 295 3.57 -17.79 -8.11
CA ALA A 295 2.79 -17.76 -9.33
C ALA A 295 1.92 -16.49 -9.42
N LEU A 296 1.67 -16.02 -10.64
CA LEU A 296 0.69 -14.94 -10.83
C LEU A 296 -0.72 -15.44 -10.53
N PRO A 297 -1.56 -14.67 -9.82
CA PRO A 297 -2.90 -15.08 -9.48
C PRO A 297 -3.81 -15.13 -10.71
N THR A 298 -4.72 -16.09 -10.74
CA THR A 298 -5.76 -16.18 -11.74
C THR A 298 -6.86 -15.13 -11.51
N ALA A 299 -7.65 -14.85 -12.54
CA ALA A 299 -8.81 -13.95 -12.43
C ALA A 299 -9.83 -14.43 -11.38
N ASP A 300 -10.01 -15.75 -11.24
CA ASP A 300 -10.96 -16.31 -10.27
C ASP A 300 -10.44 -16.26 -8.84
N GLU A 301 -9.13 -16.42 -8.61
CA GLU A 301 -8.52 -16.20 -7.30
C GLU A 301 -8.63 -14.73 -6.87
N LEU A 302 -8.36 -13.79 -7.79
CA LEU A 302 -8.54 -12.35 -7.53
C LEU A 302 -10.02 -12.04 -7.20
N LYS A 303 -10.97 -12.56 -7.99
CA LYS A 303 -12.41 -12.39 -7.76
C LYS A 303 -12.82 -12.88 -6.38
N GLU A 304 -12.43 -14.10 -6.05
CA GLU A 304 -12.81 -14.73 -4.79
C GLU A 304 -12.20 -14.00 -3.59
N SER A 305 -10.94 -13.57 -3.69
CA SER A 305 -10.28 -12.76 -2.67
C SER A 305 -11.03 -11.45 -2.40
N ILE A 306 -11.43 -10.74 -3.48
CA ILE A 306 -12.20 -9.49 -3.37
C ILE A 306 -13.57 -9.74 -2.68
N PHE A 307 -14.26 -10.81 -3.06
CA PHE A 307 -15.60 -11.11 -2.50
C PHE A 307 -15.51 -11.53 -1.04
N GLN A 308 -14.57 -12.39 -0.69
CA GLN A 308 -14.35 -12.81 0.70
C GLN A 308 -13.97 -11.64 1.61
N ALA A 309 -13.04 -10.76 1.18
CA ALA A 309 -12.66 -9.60 1.94
C ALA A 309 -13.86 -8.66 2.17
N HIS A 310 -14.66 -8.43 1.12
CA HIS A 310 -15.88 -7.63 1.23
C HIS A 310 -16.90 -8.26 2.19
N GLU A 311 -17.27 -9.53 1.97
CA GLU A 311 -18.27 -10.25 2.78
C GLU A 311 -17.88 -10.27 4.27
N ARG A 312 -16.59 -10.42 4.55
CA ARG A 312 -16.05 -10.41 5.90
C ARG A 312 -16.17 -9.03 6.57
N ALA A 313 -15.94 -7.95 5.82
CA ALA A 313 -15.90 -6.60 6.36
C ALA A 313 -17.24 -5.84 6.30
N ASP A 314 -18.19 -6.26 5.46
CA ASP A 314 -19.37 -5.46 5.08
C ASP A 314 -20.23 -4.99 6.26
N SER A 315 -20.45 -5.86 7.25
CA SER A 315 -21.21 -5.52 8.47
C SER A 315 -20.35 -4.92 9.60
N ILE A 316 -19.03 -4.86 9.42
CA ILE A 316 -18.08 -4.47 10.46
C ILE A 316 -17.59 -3.04 10.25
N GLY A 317 -17.03 -2.74 9.08
CA GLY A 317 -16.38 -1.46 8.82
C GLY A 317 -16.07 -1.22 7.36
N VAL A 318 -15.07 -0.39 7.09
CA VAL A 318 -14.68 0.02 5.74
C VAL A 318 -13.24 -0.40 5.48
N LEU A 319 -13.00 -1.12 4.39
CA LEU A 319 -11.65 -1.46 3.92
C LEU A 319 -11.10 -0.37 3.00
N SER A 320 -9.80 -0.18 3.01
CA SER A 320 -9.07 0.57 2.00
C SER A 320 -8.59 -0.39 0.91
N THR A 321 -8.92 -0.08 -0.35
CA THR A 321 -8.70 -0.99 -1.48
C THR A 321 -7.47 -0.57 -2.27
N ILE A 322 -6.58 -1.51 -2.54
CA ILE A 322 -5.37 -1.31 -3.35
C ILE A 322 -5.26 -2.40 -4.42
N ILE A 323 -4.44 -2.18 -5.44
CA ILE A 323 -3.92 -3.20 -6.36
C ILE A 323 -2.40 -3.14 -6.46
N GLU A 324 -1.79 -2.08 -5.98
CA GLU A 324 -0.34 -1.88 -5.87
C GLU A 324 -0.04 -0.80 -4.83
N ASN A 325 1.16 -0.83 -4.29
CA ASN A 325 1.76 0.19 -3.44
C ASN A 325 3.29 0.17 -3.62
N HIS A 326 4.03 0.83 -2.74
CA HIS A 326 5.50 0.90 -2.79
C HIS A 326 6.21 -0.39 -2.34
N ASP A 327 5.48 -1.38 -1.83
CA ASP A 327 5.99 -2.68 -1.35
C ASP A 327 5.56 -3.85 -2.23
N GLU A 328 4.81 -3.59 -3.31
CA GLU A 328 4.30 -4.57 -4.25
C GLU A 328 4.82 -4.30 -5.67
N PRO A 329 4.87 -5.30 -6.55
CA PRO A 329 5.07 -5.05 -7.97
C PRO A 329 3.93 -4.23 -8.56
N ARG A 330 4.06 -3.75 -9.80
CA ARG A 330 2.96 -3.07 -10.48
C ARG A 330 1.76 -3.99 -10.68
N GLY A 331 0.59 -3.57 -10.21
CA GLY A 331 -0.62 -4.38 -10.22
C GLY A 331 -1.02 -4.89 -11.61
N VAL A 332 -0.84 -4.09 -12.65
CA VAL A 332 -1.11 -4.51 -14.03
C VAL A 332 -0.19 -5.64 -14.51
N SER A 333 1.03 -5.72 -14.00
CA SER A 333 1.97 -6.80 -14.31
C SER A 333 1.74 -8.03 -13.44
N HIS A 334 1.06 -7.89 -12.29
CA HIS A 334 0.80 -8.96 -11.35
C HIS A 334 -0.57 -9.63 -11.57
N TYR A 335 -1.64 -8.84 -11.74
CA TYR A 335 -3.02 -9.36 -11.80
C TYR A 335 -3.53 -9.66 -13.21
N ILE A 336 -2.87 -9.18 -14.27
CA ILE A 336 -3.23 -9.49 -15.65
C ILE A 336 -2.36 -10.67 -16.10
N ALA A 337 -2.66 -11.86 -15.58
CA ALA A 337 -1.86 -13.07 -15.81
C ALA A 337 -2.09 -13.69 -17.20
N GLU A 338 -3.32 -13.54 -17.78
CA GLU A 338 -3.66 -14.12 -19.06
C GLU A 338 -3.83 -13.03 -20.14
N GLY A 339 -3.10 -13.15 -21.23
CA GLY A 339 -3.24 -12.27 -22.40
C GLY A 339 -2.45 -10.97 -22.31
N PRO A 340 -2.72 -10.01 -23.19
CA PRO A 340 -1.91 -8.80 -23.29
C PRO A 340 -2.19 -7.82 -22.15
N VAL A 341 -1.12 -7.30 -21.56
CA VAL A 341 -1.17 -6.09 -20.75
C VAL A 341 -1.27 -4.90 -21.70
N ASN A 342 -2.44 -4.33 -21.83
CA ASN A 342 -2.75 -3.20 -22.71
C ASN A 342 -3.75 -2.24 -22.07
N ASP A 343 -4.09 -1.15 -22.74
CA ASP A 343 -4.98 -0.13 -22.19
C ASP A 343 -6.34 -0.69 -21.73
N THR A 344 -6.89 -1.67 -22.47
CA THR A 344 -8.19 -2.27 -22.12
C THR A 344 -8.10 -3.08 -20.83
N SER A 345 -7.08 -3.97 -20.72
CA SER A 345 -6.89 -4.80 -19.52
C SER A 345 -6.50 -3.96 -18.29
N LYS A 346 -5.68 -2.91 -18.46
CA LYS A 346 -5.33 -1.97 -17.40
C LYS A 346 -6.55 -1.19 -16.88
N LYS A 347 -7.40 -0.70 -17.78
CA LYS A 347 -8.68 -0.04 -17.42
C LYS A 347 -9.64 -0.98 -16.71
N ALA A 348 -9.68 -2.26 -17.12
CA ALA A 348 -10.50 -3.27 -16.47
C ALA A 348 -10.10 -3.45 -14.98
N LEU A 349 -8.81 -3.64 -14.71
CA LEU A 349 -8.28 -3.78 -13.36
C LEU A 349 -8.56 -2.52 -12.51
N GLY A 350 -8.31 -1.33 -13.07
CA GLY A 350 -8.59 -0.07 -12.41
C GLY A 350 -10.08 0.10 -12.05
N THR A 351 -11.01 -0.30 -12.94
CA THR A 351 -12.45 -0.24 -12.66
C THR A 351 -12.83 -1.14 -11.49
N ILE A 352 -12.33 -2.38 -11.47
CA ILE A 352 -12.59 -3.34 -10.39
C ILE A 352 -12.11 -2.75 -9.05
N GLN A 353 -10.90 -2.20 -9.00
CA GLN A 353 -10.34 -1.65 -7.76
C GLN A 353 -11.07 -0.38 -7.29
N VAL A 354 -11.29 0.58 -8.19
CA VAL A 354 -11.84 1.90 -7.81
C VAL A 354 -13.32 1.84 -7.46
N LEU A 355 -14.13 0.98 -8.11
CA LEU A 355 -15.58 0.96 -7.93
C LEU A 355 -16.09 -0.07 -6.92
N ARG A 356 -15.24 -0.96 -6.37
CA ARG A 356 -15.65 -1.82 -5.26
C ARG A 356 -15.91 -1.00 -4.00
N LYS A 357 -16.67 -1.54 -3.04
CA LYS A 357 -16.98 -0.85 -1.77
C LYS A 357 -15.70 -0.69 -0.96
N GLY A 358 -15.40 0.54 -0.52
CA GLY A 358 -14.22 0.86 0.26
C GLY A 358 -13.68 2.25 -0.03
N ILE A 359 -12.45 2.51 0.43
CA ILE A 359 -11.69 3.72 0.10
C ILE A 359 -10.62 3.31 -0.89
N PRO A 360 -10.73 3.67 -2.18
CA PRO A 360 -9.70 3.33 -3.15
C PRO A 360 -8.45 4.17 -2.92
N PHE A 361 -7.32 3.50 -2.80
CA PHE A 361 -5.99 4.10 -2.83
C PHE A 361 -5.38 3.84 -4.20
N ILE A 362 -5.13 4.89 -4.96
CA ILE A 362 -4.43 4.85 -6.24
C ILE A 362 -2.95 5.10 -5.94
N TYR A 363 -2.08 4.23 -6.42
CA TYR A 363 -0.64 4.42 -6.27
C TYR A 363 -0.08 5.23 -7.44
N GLN A 364 0.92 6.10 -7.19
CA GLN A 364 1.57 6.90 -8.25
C GLN A 364 1.98 6.05 -9.46
N GLY A 365 1.54 6.46 -10.65
CA GLY A 365 1.78 5.75 -11.90
C GLY A 365 0.74 4.67 -12.26
N GLN A 366 -0.09 4.24 -11.32
CA GLN A 366 -1.20 3.34 -11.57
C GLN A 366 -2.20 3.96 -12.57
N GLU A 367 -2.50 5.23 -12.41
CA GLU A 367 -3.45 5.99 -13.22
C GLU A 367 -3.01 6.18 -14.68
N ILE A 368 -1.74 5.99 -14.98
CA ILE A 368 -1.22 5.98 -16.36
C ILE A 368 -0.85 4.57 -16.83
N GLY A 369 -1.08 3.55 -15.99
CA GLY A 369 -0.84 2.15 -16.29
C GLY A 369 0.65 1.78 -16.35
N MET A 370 1.49 2.31 -15.47
CA MET A 370 2.89 1.89 -15.35
C MET A 370 2.97 0.38 -15.07
N GLU A 371 3.93 -0.27 -15.71
CA GLU A 371 4.20 -1.71 -15.65
C GLU A 371 5.49 -1.98 -14.86
N ASN A 372 5.74 -3.25 -14.52
CA ASN A 372 7.04 -3.68 -14.02
C ASN A 372 8.12 -3.25 -15.00
N GLN A 373 9.26 -2.86 -14.46
CA GLN A 373 10.38 -2.34 -15.23
C GLN A 373 11.33 -3.46 -15.65
N VAL A 374 12.17 -3.15 -16.65
CA VAL A 374 13.22 -4.05 -17.09
C VAL A 374 14.47 -3.74 -16.29
N PHE A 375 14.99 -4.73 -15.56
CA PHE A 375 16.29 -4.73 -14.91
C PHE A 375 17.18 -5.77 -15.55
N GLU A 376 18.44 -5.46 -15.80
CA GLU A 376 19.36 -6.32 -16.57
C GLU A 376 20.32 -7.09 -15.68
N SER A 377 20.50 -6.63 -14.43
CA SER A 377 21.39 -7.26 -13.46
C SER A 377 20.87 -7.07 -12.03
N VAL A 378 21.41 -7.82 -11.06
CA VAL A 378 21.07 -7.65 -9.65
C VAL A 378 21.55 -6.30 -9.10
N GLU A 379 22.59 -5.72 -9.68
CA GLU A 379 23.15 -4.42 -9.32
C GLU A 379 22.26 -3.24 -9.73
N ASP A 380 21.26 -3.46 -10.58
CA ASP A 380 20.27 -2.43 -10.94
C ASP A 380 19.21 -2.20 -9.84
N PHE A 381 19.13 -3.12 -8.87
CA PHE A 381 18.18 -3.03 -7.75
C PHE A 381 18.77 -2.36 -6.53
N ASP A 382 17.95 -1.57 -5.83
CA ASP A 382 18.28 -0.93 -4.55
C ASP A 382 17.60 -1.65 -3.36
N ASP A 383 16.51 -2.37 -3.61
CA ASP A 383 15.71 -3.01 -2.59
C ASP A 383 16.42 -4.21 -1.94
N ILE A 384 16.62 -4.12 -0.62
CA ILE A 384 17.24 -5.17 0.21
C ILE A 384 16.51 -6.53 0.09
N ALA A 385 15.17 -6.53 0.07
CA ALA A 385 14.40 -7.76 -0.05
C ALA A 385 14.61 -8.44 -1.41
N THR A 386 14.73 -7.64 -2.48
CA THR A 386 15.04 -8.12 -3.83
C THR A 386 16.42 -8.76 -3.89
N ILE A 387 17.44 -8.10 -3.34
CA ILE A 387 18.81 -8.60 -3.31
C ILE A 387 18.89 -9.91 -2.51
N ASN A 388 18.22 -9.97 -1.35
CA ASN A 388 18.15 -11.20 -0.55
C ASN A 388 17.40 -12.31 -1.30
N GLY A 389 16.30 -12.01 -1.97
CA GLY A 389 15.56 -12.96 -2.80
C GLY A 389 16.41 -13.56 -3.92
N TYR A 390 17.30 -12.77 -4.53
CA TYR A 390 18.28 -13.26 -5.50
C TYR A 390 19.22 -14.29 -4.88
N HIS A 391 19.78 -14.00 -3.72
CA HIS A 391 20.67 -14.95 -3.02
C HIS A 391 19.96 -16.25 -2.63
N VAL A 392 18.72 -16.16 -2.15
CA VAL A 392 17.88 -17.34 -1.85
C VAL A 392 17.66 -18.20 -3.10
N ALA A 393 17.34 -17.58 -4.23
CA ALA A 393 17.18 -18.28 -5.50
C ALA A 393 18.50 -18.97 -5.95
N LYS A 394 19.64 -18.28 -5.81
CA LYS A 394 20.97 -18.85 -6.11
C LYS A 394 21.32 -20.03 -5.21
N GLU A 395 21.04 -19.95 -3.91
CA GLU A 395 21.24 -21.03 -2.94
C GLU A 395 20.33 -22.24 -3.24
N ALA A 396 19.12 -21.99 -3.76
CA ALA A 396 18.21 -23.03 -4.26
C ALA A 396 18.69 -23.70 -5.56
N GLY A 397 19.79 -23.20 -6.17
CA GLY A 397 20.44 -23.80 -7.33
C GLY A 397 19.99 -23.23 -8.68
N LEU A 398 19.25 -22.11 -8.71
CA LEU A 398 18.87 -21.45 -9.96
C LEU A 398 20.09 -20.83 -10.65
N SER A 399 20.06 -20.76 -11.99
CA SER A 399 21.02 -19.98 -12.76
C SER A 399 20.89 -18.47 -12.46
N GLU A 400 21.85 -17.66 -12.89
CA GLU A 400 21.77 -16.20 -12.72
C GLU A 400 20.56 -15.62 -13.45
N GLU A 401 20.28 -16.09 -14.67
CA GLU A 401 19.15 -15.65 -15.48
C GLU A 401 17.80 -16.01 -14.83
N GLU A 402 17.65 -17.24 -14.34
CA GLU A 402 16.44 -17.69 -13.65
C GLU A 402 16.23 -16.93 -12.33
N ALA A 403 17.29 -16.71 -11.56
CA ALA A 403 17.21 -15.97 -10.30
C ALA A 403 16.85 -14.51 -10.56
N LEU A 404 17.47 -13.85 -11.55
CA LEU A 404 17.16 -12.48 -11.94
C LEU A 404 15.71 -12.35 -12.41
N ALA A 405 15.23 -13.27 -13.26
CA ALA A 405 13.86 -13.26 -13.74
C ALA A 405 12.84 -13.42 -12.59
N ALA A 406 13.14 -14.30 -11.63
CA ALA A 406 12.28 -14.49 -10.46
C ALA A 406 12.15 -13.22 -9.61
N ILE A 407 13.28 -12.57 -9.26
CA ILE A 407 13.24 -11.37 -8.43
C ILE A 407 12.64 -10.17 -9.18
N ALA A 408 12.90 -10.04 -10.50
CA ALA A 408 12.41 -8.92 -11.30
C ALA A 408 10.86 -8.83 -11.30
N ASN A 409 10.16 -9.97 -11.24
CA ASN A 409 8.70 -9.98 -11.23
C ASN A 409 8.10 -9.46 -9.92
N TYR A 410 8.78 -9.66 -8.79
CA TYR A 410 8.24 -9.39 -7.45
C TYR A 410 8.96 -8.25 -6.71
N SER A 411 10.02 -7.70 -7.32
CA SER A 411 10.77 -6.58 -6.72
C SER A 411 9.89 -5.37 -6.45
N ARG A 412 10.04 -4.82 -5.25
CA ARG A 412 9.45 -3.55 -4.84
C ARG A 412 9.97 -2.37 -5.70
N ASP A 413 11.16 -2.48 -6.25
CA ASP A 413 11.75 -1.44 -7.11
C ASP A 413 10.95 -1.18 -8.38
N ASN A 414 10.15 -2.14 -8.84
CA ASN A 414 9.19 -1.92 -9.93
C ASN A 414 8.24 -0.75 -9.65
N ALA A 415 7.78 -0.63 -8.41
CA ALA A 415 6.90 0.45 -7.96
C ALA A 415 7.66 1.72 -7.52
N ARG A 416 8.98 1.62 -7.29
CA ARG A 416 9.83 2.72 -6.78
C ARG A 416 10.58 3.48 -7.86
N THR A 417 10.51 3.04 -9.12
CA THR A 417 11.02 3.81 -10.26
C THR A 417 10.26 5.13 -10.42
N PRO A 418 10.90 6.17 -11.01
CA PRO A 418 10.31 7.49 -11.16
C PRO A 418 8.97 7.50 -11.88
N MET A 419 8.07 8.36 -11.42
CA MET A 419 6.84 8.71 -12.13
C MET A 419 7.15 9.26 -13.53
N GLN A 420 6.49 8.74 -14.54
CA GLN A 420 6.72 9.10 -15.94
C GLN A 420 5.81 10.26 -16.36
N TRP A 421 6.27 11.49 -16.15
CA TRP A 421 5.54 12.70 -16.53
C TRP A 421 5.60 13.01 -18.02
N SER A 422 6.70 12.64 -18.69
CA SER A 422 6.87 12.83 -20.13
C SER A 422 7.79 11.77 -20.73
N ALA A 423 7.84 11.67 -22.06
CA ALA A 423 8.80 10.81 -22.79
C ALA A 423 10.20 11.44 -22.92
N GLU A 424 10.44 12.63 -22.37
CA GLU A 424 11.71 13.34 -22.45
C GLU A 424 12.77 12.68 -21.55
N PRO A 425 14.07 12.93 -21.77
CA PRO A 425 15.12 12.49 -20.85
C PRO A 425 14.80 12.88 -19.41
N GLY A 426 15.08 11.98 -18.44
CA GLY A 426 14.67 12.18 -17.05
C GLY A 426 13.17 11.97 -16.80
N LEU A 427 12.41 11.51 -17.80
CA LEU A 427 10.97 11.17 -17.73
C LEU A 427 10.08 12.35 -17.30
N GLY A 428 10.57 13.60 -17.37
CA GLY A 428 9.93 14.75 -16.77
C GLY A 428 9.90 14.72 -15.24
N PHE A 429 10.47 13.68 -14.64
CA PHE A 429 10.65 13.53 -13.19
C PHE A 429 11.74 14.45 -12.67
N SER A 430 12.93 14.41 -13.31
CA SER A 430 14.13 15.15 -12.90
C SER A 430 14.91 15.66 -14.11
N ASP A 431 15.61 16.78 -13.92
CA ASP A 431 16.64 17.24 -14.86
C ASP A 431 18.03 16.62 -14.54
N GLY A 432 18.16 15.94 -13.40
CA GLY A 432 19.35 15.20 -12.97
C GLY A 432 19.26 13.71 -13.22
N THR A 433 20.21 12.94 -12.68
CA THR A 433 20.19 11.48 -12.71
C THR A 433 19.31 10.98 -11.58
N ALA A 434 18.23 10.25 -11.90
CA ALA A 434 17.33 9.69 -10.91
C ALA A 434 18.06 8.68 -10.01
N TRP A 435 17.71 8.67 -8.72
CA TRP A 435 18.29 7.78 -7.69
C TRP A 435 18.10 6.28 -8.00
N LEU A 436 17.00 5.95 -8.67
CA LEU A 436 16.66 4.62 -9.18
C LEU A 436 16.03 4.79 -10.56
N ILE A 437 16.50 4.09 -11.55
CA ILE A 437 15.93 4.12 -12.89
C ILE A 437 16.12 2.76 -13.58
N SER A 438 15.08 2.31 -14.27
CA SER A 438 15.22 1.16 -15.17
C SER A 438 16.20 1.48 -16.30
N PRO A 439 17.08 0.55 -16.69
CA PRO A 439 17.92 0.70 -17.89
C PRO A 439 17.13 0.92 -19.17
N LYS A 440 15.87 0.45 -19.22
CA LYS A 440 14.99 0.53 -20.39
C LYS A 440 13.56 0.93 -19.99
N PRO A 441 13.33 2.19 -19.52
CA PRO A 441 11.99 2.62 -19.14
C PRO A 441 11.06 2.64 -20.36
N ASN A 442 9.80 2.24 -20.16
CA ASN A 442 8.77 2.32 -21.21
C ASN A 442 8.25 3.76 -21.31
N VAL A 443 8.99 4.62 -22.02
CA VAL A 443 8.68 6.06 -22.14
C VAL A 443 7.36 6.37 -22.86
N ALA A 444 6.74 5.38 -23.55
CA ALA A 444 5.43 5.55 -24.16
C ALA A 444 4.31 5.67 -23.11
N ILE A 445 4.53 5.17 -21.90
CA ILE A 445 3.61 5.32 -20.77
C ILE A 445 3.98 6.60 -20.04
N ASN A 446 3.31 7.72 -20.33
CA ASN A 446 3.59 8.99 -19.65
C ASN A 446 2.35 9.90 -19.58
N VAL A 447 2.34 10.80 -18.58
CA VAL A 447 1.23 11.73 -18.32
C VAL A 447 1.00 12.67 -19.49
N LYS A 448 2.05 13.34 -19.99
CA LYS A 448 1.97 14.41 -21.02
C LYS A 448 1.27 13.97 -22.31
N ASP A 449 1.48 12.72 -22.73
CA ASP A 449 0.86 12.17 -23.93
C ASP A 449 -0.54 11.65 -23.63
N GLN A 450 -0.75 11.03 -22.47
CA GLN A 450 -2.06 10.52 -22.07
C GLN A 450 -3.08 11.64 -21.78
N GLU A 451 -2.65 12.82 -21.32
CA GLU A 451 -3.54 13.97 -21.16
C GLU A 451 -4.21 14.42 -22.47
N LYS A 452 -3.54 14.21 -23.60
CA LYS A 452 -4.03 14.61 -24.93
C LYS A 452 -4.97 13.58 -25.57
N ASP A 453 -4.89 12.33 -25.10
CA ASP A 453 -5.72 11.24 -25.63
C ASP A 453 -6.96 11.03 -24.74
N PRO A 454 -8.17 11.37 -25.22
CA PRO A 454 -9.39 11.19 -24.44
C PRO A 454 -9.69 9.72 -24.10
N ASN A 455 -9.06 8.78 -24.80
CA ASN A 455 -9.21 7.35 -24.57
C ASN A 455 -8.08 6.74 -23.77
N SER A 456 -7.14 7.54 -23.25
CA SER A 456 -6.02 7.08 -22.42
C SER A 456 -6.46 6.44 -21.11
N ILE A 457 -5.54 5.75 -20.45
CA ILE A 457 -5.76 5.18 -19.11
C ILE A 457 -5.99 6.31 -18.11
N LEU A 458 -5.18 7.39 -18.16
CA LEU A 458 -5.31 8.56 -17.29
C LEU A 458 -6.70 9.19 -17.37
N ASN A 459 -7.17 9.47 -18.59
CA ASN A 459 -8.50 10.07 -18.75
C ASN A 459 -9.63 9.11 -18.37
N TYR A 460 -9.41 7.81 -18.47
CA TYR A 460 -10.34 6.81 -17.95
C TYR A 460 -10.37 6.80 -16.41
N TYR A 461 -9.22 6.90 -15.72
CA TYR A 461 -9.18 7.06 -14.26
C TYR A 461 -9.87 8.35 -13.80
N ARG A 462 -9.71 9.46 -14.53
CA ARG A 462 -10.47 10.69 -14.27
C ARG A 462 -11.99 10.47 -14.35
N GLN A 463 -12.45 9.65 -15.29
CA GLN A 463 -13.87 9.27 -15.37
C GLN A 463 -14.30 8.39 -14.19
N LEU A 464 -13.49 7.41 -13.78
CA LEU A 464 -13.77 6.56 -12.62
C LEU A 464 -13.92 7.39 -11.33
N THR A 465 -12.98 8.26 -11.05
CA THR A 465 -13.00 9.10 -9.85
C THR A 465 -14.12 10.15 -9.90
N ALA A 466 -14.46 10.65 -11.09
CA ALA A 466 -15.60 11.55 -11.27
C ALA A 466 -16.94 10.91 -10.90
N LEU A 467 -17.08 9.58 -11.00
CA LEU A 467 -18.28 8.89 -10.56
C LEU A 467 -18.57 9.07 -9.06
N TYR A 468 -17.54 9.25 -8.23
CA TYR A 468 -17.72 9.53 -6.80
C TYR A 468 -18.42 10.86 -6.51
N ARG A 469 -18.34 11.80 -7.46
CA ARG A 469 -18.96 13.15 -7.35
C ARG A 469 -20.15 13.31 -8.30
N HIS A 470 -20.48 12.24 -9.04
CA HIS A 470 -21.57 12.31 -10.04
C HIS A 470 -22.94 12.53 -9.36
N PRO A 471 -23.75 13.48 -9.83
CA PRO A 471 -25.01 13.85 -9.15
C PRO A 471 -26.01 12.69 -9.03
N LEU A 472 -26.03 11.75 -9.98
CA LEU A 472 -26.96 10.61 -9.97
C LEU A 472 -26.36 9.34 -9.35
N TYR A 473 -25.05 9.11 -9.50
CA TYR A 473 -24.42 7.84 -9.15
C TYR A 473 -23.50 7.94 -7.93
N GLY A 474 -23.04 9.14 -7.60
CA GLY A 474 -22.01 9.34 -6.59
C GLY A 474 -22.42 8.83 -5.21
N ASN A 475 -23.68 8.95 -4.82
CA ASN A 475 -24.14 8.42 -3.54
C ASN A 475 -24.09 6.89 -3.50
N THR A 476 -24.54 6.24 -4.57
CA THR A 476 -24.48 4.77 -4.73
C THR A 476 -23.02 4.28 -4.75
N ILE A 477 -22.12 4.95 -5.50
CA ILE A 477 -20.70 4.58 -5.57
C ILE A 477 -20.02 4.71 -4.20
N ARG A 478 -20.28 5.77 -3.47
CA ARG A 478 -19.64 6.03 -2.17
C ARG A 478 -20.17 5.15 -1.04
N PHE A 479 -21.49 4.96 -0.99
CA PHE A 479 -22.18 4.44 0.21
C PHE A 479 -23.08 3.25 -0.07
N GLY A 480 -23.34 2.92 -1.33
CA GLY A 480 -24.17 1.77 -1.70
C GLY A 480 -23.54 0.45 -1.28
N ASP A 481 -24.38 -0.55 -1.07
CA ASP A 481 -23.92 -1.91 -0.80
C ASP A 481 -23.22 -2.50 -2.02
N MET A 482 -22.29 -3.39 -1.79
CA MET A 482 -21.67 -4.21 -2.82
C MET A 482 -22.23 -5.63 -2.72
N ILE A 483 -22.74 -6.14 -3.83
CA ILE A 483 -23.31 -7.49 -3.89
C ILE A 483 -22.56 -8.26 -4.98
N PRO A 484 -21.80 -9.32 -4.63
CA PRO A 484 -21.17 -10.19 -5.60
C PRO A 484 -22.16 -10.70 -6.66
N ALA A 485 -21.77 -10.67 -7.93
CA ALA A 485 -22.56 -11.15 -9.05
C ALA A 485 -21.71 -12.11 -9.90
N TYR A 486 -22.36 -13.07 -10.55
CA TYR A 486 -21.73 -14.06 -11.45
C TYR A 486 -20.52 -14.78 -10.84
N ARG A 487 -20.57 -15.08 -9.52
CA ARG A 487 -19.47 -15.73 -8.79
C ARG A 487 -19.08 -17.10 -9.38
N ASP A 488 -20.04 -17.82 -9.94
CA ASP A 488 -19.90 -19.12 -10.60
C ASP A 488 -19.37 -19.03 -12.04
N ARG A 489 -19.24 -17.83 -12.60
CA ARG A 489 -18.75 -17.62 -13.96
C ARG A 489 -17.24 -17.43 -13.97
N GLU A 490 -16.52 -18.38 -14.59
CA GLU A 490 -15.07 -18.33 -14.72
C GLU A 490 -14.60 -17.04 -15.38
N ASN A 491 -13.56 -16.41 -14.80
CA ASN A 491 -12.90 -15.20 -15.29
C ASN A 491 -13.82 -13.98 -15.50
N ILE A 492 -15.02 -14.01 -14.92
CA ILE A 492 -15.91 -12.84 -14.84
C ILE A 492 -15.83 -12.28 -13.43
N ILE A 493 -15.40 -11.02 -13.31
CA ILE A 493 -15.39 -10.29 -12.05
C ILE A 493 -16.53 -9.28 -12.11
N ALA A 494 -17.59 -9.51 -11.34
CA ALA A 494 -18.75 -8.65 -11.37
C ALA A 494 -19.41 -8.47 -10.01
N PHE A 495 -19.91 -7.28 -9.76
CA PHE A 495 -20.65 -6.94 -8.54
C PHE A 495 -21.66 -5.82 -8.81
N GLU A 496 -22.73 -5.82 -8.05
CA GLU A 496 -23.65 -4.68 -8.02
C GLU A 496 -23.26 -3.68 -6.93
N ARG A 497 -23.46 -2.39 -7.20
CA ARG A 497 -23.52 -1.33 -6.20
C ARG A 497 -24.97 -0.91 -6.06
N ARG A 498 -25.55 -1.11 -4.89
CA ARG A 498 -26.97 -0.82 -4.60
C ARG A 498 -27.10 0.31 -3.58
N GLY A 499 -27.81 1.36 -3.97
CA GLY A 499 -28.14 2.54 -3.17
C GLY A 499 -29.33 3.23 -3.80
N ASP A 500 -29.21 4.54 -4.09
CA ASP A 500 -30.22 5.29 -4.83
C ASP A 500 -30.38 4.79 -6.28
N LYS A 501 -29.39 4.07 -6.76
CA LYS A 501 -29.34 3.43 -8.07
C LYS A 501 -28.88 2.00 -7.96
N ARG A 502 -29.28 1.18 -8.93
CA ARG A 502 -28.76 -0.17 -9.13
C ARG A 502 -27.73 -0.16 -10.24
N LEU A 503 -26.46 -0.23 -9.87
CA LEU A 503 -25.34 -0.25 -10.81
C LEU A 503 -24.73 -1.65 -10.83
N LEU A 504 -24.54 -2.22 -12.02
CA LEU A 504 -23.82 -3.47 -12.23
C LEU A 504 -22.47 -3.14 -12.88
N ILE A 505 -21.39 -3.52 -12.22
CA ILE A 505 -20.03 -3.48 -12.72
C ILE A 505 -19.69 -4.89 -13.18
N VAL A 506 -19.32 -5.05 -14.45
CA VAL A 506 -18.96 -6.35 -15.04
C VAL A 506 -17.67 -6.23 -15.82
N SER A 507 -16.72 -7.08 -15.50
CA SER A 507 -15.45 -7.24 -16.20
C SER A 507 -15.32 -8.65 -16.77
N ASN A 508 -15.13 -8.78 -18.06
CA ASN A 508 -14.65 -10.00 -18.70
C ASN A 508 -13.12 -10.07 -18.55
N PHE A 509 -12.65 -10.57 -17.41
CA PHE A 509 -11.23 -10.49 -17.03
C PHE A 509 -10.40 -11.65 -17.61
N GLN A 510 -10.46 -11.81 -18.94
CA GLN A 510 -9.76 -12.84 -19.72
C GLN A 510 -9.55 -12.42 -21.17
N ASN A 511 -8.64 -13.11 -21.87
CA ASN A 511 -8.31 -12.84 -23.29
C ASN A 511 -9.21 -13.58 -24.30
N ARG A 512 -10.50 -13.72 -24.00
CA ARG A 512 -11.52 -14.29 -24.91
C ARG A 512 -12.87 -13.60 -24.71
N GLN A 513 -13.75 -13.71 -25.70
CA GLN A 513 -15.12 -13.19 -25.59
C GLN A 513 -15.92 -13.94 -24.53
N ALA A 514 -16.85 -13.24 -23.88
CA ALA A 514 -17.81 -13.82 -22.95
C ALA A 514 -19.20 -13.29 -23.23
N THR A 515 -20.20 -14.17 -23.04
CA THR A 515 -21.63 -13.82 -23.14
C THR A 515 -22.29 -14.02 -21.79
N LEU A 516 -23.02 -13.01 -21.33
CA LEU A 516 -23.73 -13.00 -20.04
C LEU A 516 -25.18 -12.57 -20.22
N GLU A 517 -26.11 -13.27 -19.58
CA GLU A 517 -27.49 -12.81 -19.40
C GLU A 517 -27.52 -11.84 -18.20
N LEU A 518 -28.18 -10.70 -18.39
CA LEU A 518 -28.34 -9.71 -17.34
C LEU A 518 -29.53 -10.02 -16.43
N PRO A 519 -29.43 -9.71 -15.12
CA PRO A 519 -30.53 -9.91 -14.17
C PRO A 519 -31.72 -8.94 -14.40
N ALA A 520 -31.51 -7.88 -15.17
CA ALA A 520 -32.51 -6.91 -15.62
C ALA A 520 -31.99 -6.16 -16.85
N PRO A 521 -32.89 -5.56 -17.66
CA PRO A 521 -32.48 -4.80 -18.85
C PRO A 521 -31.56 -3.62 -18.49
N ILE A 522 -30.69 -3.26 -19.43
CA ILE A 522 -29.90 -2.04 -19.35
C ILE A 522 -30.82 -0.82 -19.42
N LYS A 523 -30.68 0.08 -18.45
CA LYS A 523 -31.28 1.40 -18.48
C LYS A 523 -30.31 2.44 -19.06
N THR A 524 -29.06 2.38 -18.67
CA THR A 524 -28.03 3.30 -19.16
C THR A 524 -26.66 2.65 -19.06
N VAL A 525 -25.82 2.84 -20.07
CA VAL A 525 -24.39 2.55 -19.99
C VAL A 525 -23.68 3.75 -19.36
N VAL A 526 -23.20 3.58 -18.12
CA VAL A 526 -22.55 4.65 -17.34
C VAL A 526 -21.08 4.81 -17.73
N LEU A 527 -20.38 3.70 -17.93
CA LEU A 527 -18.98 3.68 -18.34
C LEU A 527 -18.68 2.39 -19.11
N ASN A 528 -17.81 2.49 -20.11
CA ASN A 528 -17.30 1.36 -20.89
C ASN A 528 -15.83 1.62 -21.23
N ASN A 529 -14.94 0.66 -20.97
CA ASN A 529 -13.52 0.80 -21.26
C ASN A 529 -13.15 0.55 -22.74
N THR A 530 -14.11 0.24 -23.57
CA THR A 530 -13.96 0.04 -25.03
C THR A 530 -15.02 0.81 -25.81
N ALA A 531 -14.88 0.83 -27.13
CA ALA A 531 -15.88 1.43 -28.04
C ALA A 531 -17.12 0.53 -28.32
N GLY A 532 -17.29 -0.59 -27.60
CA GLY A 532 -18.43 -1.49 -27.78
C GLY A 532 -19.76 -0.81 -27.48
N LEU A 533 -20.78 -1.10 -28.28
CA LEU A 533 -22.12 -0.51 -28.15
C LEU A 533 -23.05 -1.47 -27.44
N PHE A 534 -23.53 -1.09 -26.26
CA PHE A 534 -24.68 -1.67 -25.60
C PHE A 534 -25.83 -0.66 -25.66
N GLN A 535 -27.07 -1.15 -25.74
CA GLN A 535 -28.24 -0.31 -25.90
C GLN A 535 -29.17 -0.43 -24.67
N GLU A 536 -29.95 0.61 -24.46
CA GLU A 536 -31.06 0.56 -23.50
C GLU A 536 -32.00 -0.59 -23.88
N GLY A 537 -32.38 -1.41 -22.91
CA GLY A 537 -33.22 -2.57 -23.07
C GLY A 537 -32.48 -3.89 -23.33
N ASP A 538 -31.19 -3.87 -23.63
CA ASP A 538 -30.40 -5.10 -23.77
C ASP A 538 -30.45 -5.94 -22.49
N GLN A 539 -30.57 -7.25 -22.65
CA GLN A 539 -30.57 -8.26 -21.57
C GLN A 539 -29.44 -9.27 -21.71
N VAL A 540 -28.63 -9.14 -22.75
CA VAL A 540 -27.46 -9.99 -23.01
C VAL A 540 -26.26 -9.10 -23.29
N LEU A 541 -25.15 -9.37 -22.61
CA LEU A 541 -23.88 -8.74 -22.88
C LEU A 541 -22.97 -9.66 -23.67
N GLU A 542 -22.47 -9.19 -24.80
CA GLU A 542 -21.36 -9.79 -25.51
C GLU A 542 -20.09 -8.95 -25.22
N LEU A 543 -19.26 -9.45 -24.33
CA LEU A 543 -18.07 -8.73 -23.84
C LEU A 543 -16.83 -9.19 -24.61
N ALA A 544 -16.10 -8.25 -25.20
CA ALA A 544 -14.77 -8.48 -25.76
C ALA A 544 -13.75 -8.85 -24.66
N PRO A 545 -12.55 -9.34 -25.02
CA PRO A 545 -11.47 -9.55 -24.07
C PRO A 545 -11.21 -8.31 -23.22
N TYR A 546 -11.16 -8.48 -21.90
CA TYR A 546 -10.95 -7.42 -20.90
C TYR A 546 -11.94 -6.25 -20.97
N GLN A 547 -13.06 -6.40 -21.70
CA GLN A 547 -14.09 -5.37 -21.68
C GLN A 547 -14.75 -5.31 -20.31
N THR A 548 -14.85 -4.07 -19.79
CA THR A 548 -15.46 -3.78 -18.51
C THR A 548 -16.48 -2.67 -18.67
N VAL A 549 -17.66 -2.88 -18.11
CA VAL A 549 -18.79 -1.96 -18.22
C VAL A 549 -19.38 -1.65 -16.85
N VAL A 550 -19.87 -0.44 -16.69
CA VAL A 550 -20.70 0.01 -15.58
C VAL A 550 -22.08 0.35 -16.13
N LEU A 551 -23.07 -0.38 -15.68
CA LEU A 551 -24.44 -0.32 -16.20
C LEU A 551 -25.41 0.12 -15.10
N GLU A 552 -26.29 1.08 -15.37
CA GLU A 552 -27.51 1.25 -14.58
C GLU A 552 -28.54 0.26 -15.12
N LEU A 553 -29.05 -0.62 -14.26
CA LEU A 553 -30.10 -1.58 -14.61
C LEU A 553 -31.50 -1.01 -14.28
N VAL A 554 -32.50 -1.51 -14.97
CA VAL A 554 -33.91 -1.27 -14.61
C VAL A 554 -34.15 -1.90 -13.23
N GLU A 555 -34.94 -1.24 -12.38
CA GLU A 555 -35.30 -1.73 -11.02
C GLU A 555 -36.22 -2.95 -11.08
#